data_d005826b690e8194e9c6d76b0becc3df
#
_entry.id   d005826b690e8194e9c6d76b0becc3df
#
_cell.length_a   1.000
_cell.length_b   1.000
_cell.length_c   1.000
_cell.angle_alpha   90.00
_cell.angle_beta   90.00
_cell.angle_gamma   90.00
#
_symmetry.space_group_name_H-M   'P 1'
#
loop_
_entity.id
_entity.type
_entity.pdbx_description
1 polymer ?
#
loop_
_entity_poly.entity_id
_entity_poly.type
_entity_poly.pdbx_seq_one_letter_code
_entity_poly.pdbx_strand_id
1 'polypeptide(L)'
;MKDTKRRINPFLNALGGVLKSIFFVFATFILATIVEWGGIHSWWKNESETRLSERTQLAIQRIESSVRTSLDRHWFRRATSYCSALTDRLLAPIEQYFEAQRQKLEKTPQSMSAVVNATAQIRQSSIRHLLVAIEVFRAWSFRMLAFLFGIVSISPLLLVGLIDGLVRREVRRWGGGRESAWLFTFASKSLFPTFILFLGIYALWPWSISFVWINGLMGVCWGVALFLAIATFKKYL
;
A
#
# COMPACT_ATOMS: atom_id res chain seq x y z
N MET A 1 -48.10 -0.86 -0.41
CA MET A 1 -46.90 -1.16 0.41
C MET A 1 -45.88 -0.06 0.14
N LYS A 2 -45.71 0.91 1.08
CA LYS A 2 -44.78 2.02 0.92
C LYS A 2 -43.37 1.52 1.26
N ASP A 3 -42.53 1.49 0.23
CA ASP A 3 -41.07 1.29 0.41
C ASP A 3 -40.49 2.42 1.26
N THR A 4 -40.31 2.15 2.53
CA THR A 4 -39.50 2.98 3.43
C THR A 4 -38.05 2.79 3.04
N LYS A 5 -37.60 3.46 1.97
CA LYS A 5 -36.17 3.67 1.73
C LYS A 5 -35.59 4.32 2.99
N ARG A 6 -34.98 3.51 3.85
CA ARG A 6 -34.17 4.00 4.96
C ARG A 6 -33.20 5.02 4.40
N ARG A 7 -33.40 6.28 4.68
CA ARG A 7 -32.39 7.35 4.48
C ARG A 7 -31.21 7.00 5.37
N ILE A 8 -30.30 6.19 4.85
CA ILE A 8 -29.06 5.88 5.54
C ILE A 8 -28.33 7.22 5.68
N ASN A 9 -28.08 7.63 6.90
CA ASN A 9 -27.41 8.90 7.23
C ASN A 9 -26.07 8.97 6.43
N PRO A 10 -25.84 10.01 5.62
CA PRO A 10 -24.63 10.13 4.82
C PRO A 10 -23.35 10.07 5.69
N PHE A 11 -23.45 10.51 6.94
CA PHE A 11 -22.39 10.40 7.92
C PHE A 11 -22.04 8.96 8.28
N LEU A 12 -23.04 8.07 8.47
CA LEU A 12 -22.80 6.66 8.74
C LEU A 12 -22.18 5.94 7.55
N ASN A 13 -22.53 6.33 6.33
CA ASN A 13 -21.89 5.78 5.12
C ASN A 13 -20.44 6.24 4.99
N ALA A 14 -20.16 7.51 5.28
CA ALA A 14 -18.80 8.03 5.29
C ALA A 14 -17.94 7.34 6.37
N LEU A 15 -18.47 7.20 7.58
CA LEU A 15 -17.80 6.50 8.69
C LEU A 15 -17.52 5.03 8.32
N GLY A 16 -18.49 4.34 7.72
CA GLY A 16 -18.33 2.98 7.23
C GLY A 16 -17.27 2.85 6.14
N GLY A 17 -17.13 3.86 5.26
CA GLY A 17 -16.07 3.95 4.26
C GLY A 17 -14.69 4.08 4.90
N VAL A 18 -14.55 4.97 5.86
CA VAL A 18 -13.29 5.19 6.60
C VAL A 18 -12.87 3.92 7.35
N LEU A 19 -13.80 3.26 8.06
CA LEU A 19 -13.51 2.01 8.77
C LEU A 19 -13.07 0.89 7.82
N LYS A 20 -13.71 0.76 6.66
CA LYS A 20 -13.30 -0.22 5.63
C LYS A 20 -11.91 0.08 5.09
N SER A 21 -11.57 1.35 4.88
CA SER A 21 -10.24 1.75 4.42
C SER A 21 -9.17 1.45 5.46
N ILE A 22 -9.42 1.75 6.73
CA ILE A 22 -8.50 1.42 7.83
C ILE A 22 -8.31 -0.09 7.94
N PHE A 23 -9.40 -0.86 7.89
CA PHE A 23 -9.33 -2.32 7.90
C PHE A 23 -8.53 -2.87 6.74
N PHE A 24 -8.74 -2.34 5.52
CA PHE A 24 -8.00 -2.75 4.33
C PHE A 24 -6.50 -2.46 4.47
N VAL A 25 -6.14 -1.27 4.94
CA VAL A 25 -4.74 -0.87 5.19
C VAL A 25 -4.08 -1.81 6.20
N PHE A 26 -4.78 -2.14 7.28
CA PHE A 26 -4.28 -3.08 8.29
C PHE A 26 -4.17 -4.52 7.75
N ALA A 27 -5.15 -4.96 6.97
CA ALA A 27 -5.12 -6.28 6.32
C ALA A 27 -3.94 -6.42 5.34
N THR A 28 -3.60 -5.37 4.57
CA THR A 28 -2.41 -5.41 3.70
C THR A 28 -1.11 -5.51 4.49
N PHE A 29 -1.01 -4.89 5.66
CA PHE A 29 0.14 -5.06 6.55
C PHE A 29 0.27 -6.50 7.08
N ILE A 30 -0.84 -7.08 7.56
CA ILE A 30 -0.83 -8.48 8.04
C ILE A 30 -0.43 -9.43 6.93
N LEU A 31 -1.00 -9.26 5.73
CA LEU A 31 -0.66 -10.09 4.57
C LEU A 31 0.81 -9.92 4.16
N ALA A 32 1.35 -8.71 4.17
CA ALA A 32 2.77 -8.48 3.91
C ALA A 32 3.66 -9.22 4.92
N THR A 33 3.29 -9.19 6.20
CA THR A 33 4.00 -9.91 7.26
C THR A 33 3.95 -11.43 7.06
N ILE A 34 2.78 -11.97 6.68
CA ILE A 34 2.62 -13.40 6.39
C ILE A 34 3.46 -13.84 5.18
N VAL A 35 3.49 -13.01 4.13
CA VAL A 35 4.31 -13.29 2.93
C VAL A 35 5.80 -13.32 3.27
N GLU A 36 6.28 -12.37 4.08
CA GLU A 36 7.68 -12.36 4.50
C GLU A 36 7.99 -13.53 5.44
N TRP A 37 7.12 -13.88 6.38
CA TRP A 37 7.30 -15.07 7.21
C TRP A 37 7.32 -16.37 6.40
N GLY A 38 6.42 -16.49 5.41
CA GLY A 38 6.42 -17.61 4.48
C GLY A 38 7.70 -17.65 3.64
N GLY A 39 8.19 -16.49 3.22
CA GLY A 39 9.44 -16.33 2.48
C GLY A 39 10.65 -16.79 3.28
N ILE A 40 10.74 -16.46 4.56
CA ILE A 40 11.80 -16.91 5.46
C ILE A 40 11.85 -18.45 5.54
N HIS A 41 10.68 -19.10 5.54
CA HIS A 41 10.61 -20.55 5.63
C HIS A 41 10.90 -21.26 4.30
N SER A 42 10.53 -20.67 3.15
CA SER A 42 10.60 -21.31 1.84
C SER A 42 11.77 -20.85 0.97
N TRP A 43 11.95 -19.53 0.84
CA TRP A 43 12.85 -18.94 -0.15
C TRP A 43 14.13 -18.33 0.44
N TRP A 44 14.12 -17.89 1.72
CA TRP A 44 15.21 -17.12 2.32
C TRP A 44 15.72 -17.71 3.64
N LYS A 45 15.87 -19.02 3.71
CA LYS A 45 16.12 -19.80 4.94
C LYS A 45 17.23 -19.30 5.89
N ASN A 46 18.24 -18.56 5.40
CA ASN A 46 19.41 -18.20 6.21
C ASN A 46 19.75 -16.71 6.28
N GLU A 47 18.98 -15.82 5.65
CA GLU A 47 19.41 -14.42 5.48
C GLU A 47 18.34 -13.39 5.88
N SER A 48 17.45 -13.75 6.80
CA SER A 48 16.19 -13.05 6.97
C SER A 48 16.27 -11.61 7.53
N GLU A 49 17.16 -11.33 8.49
CA GLU A 49 17.16 -10.03 9.18
C GLU A 49 18.00 -8.98 8.42
N THR A 50 19.21 -9.32 8.01
CA THR A 50 20.11 -8.42 7.27
C THR A 50 19.59 -8.09 5.88
N ARG A 51 19.03 -9.07 5.16
CA ARG A 51 18.42 -8.83 3.84
C ARG A 51 17.20 -7.95 3.88
N LEU A 52 16.37 -8.06 4.90
CA LEU A 52 15.15 -7.26 4.99
C LEU A 52 15.50 -5.78 5.22
N SER A 53 16.45 -5.49 6.12
CA SER A 53 16.93 -4.14 6.36
C SER A 53 17.64 -3.55 5.14
N GLU A 54 18.50 -4.30 4.45
CA GLU A 54 19.15 -3.88 3.20
C GLU A 54 18.14 -3.63 2.09
N ARG A 55 17.14 -4.50 1.92
CA ARG A 55 16.07 -4.31 0.94
C ARG A 55 15.22 -3.08 1.24
N THR A 56 14.94 -2.83 2.52
CA THR A 56 14.21 -1.64 2.93
C THR A 56 15.00 -0.38 2.60
N GLN A 57 16.30 -0.36 2.90
CA GLN A 57 17.18 0.76 2.56
C GLN A 57 17.31 0.94 1.04
N LEU A 58 17.50 -0.14 0.28
CA LEU A 58 17.54 -0.08 -1.18
C LEU A 58 16.22 0.40 -1.78
N ALA A 59 15.08 -0.02 -1.22
CA ALA A 59 13.77 0.46 -1.65
C ALA A 59 13.62 1.96 -1.38
N ILE A 60 14.02 2.44 -0.21
CA ILE A 60 14.02 3.87 0.14
C ILE A 60 14.91 4.66 -0.82
N GLN A 61 16.14 4.21 -1.08
CA GLN A 61 17.07 4.86 -2.00
C GLN A 61 16.51 4.91 -3.43
N ARG A 62 15.90 3.84 -3.92
CA ARG A 62 15.25 3.80 -5.23
C ARG A 62 14.07 4.74 -5.32
N ILE A 63 13.25 4.81 -4.27
CA ILE A 63 12.13 5.75 -4.19
C ILE A 63 12.69 7.19 -4.22
N GLU A 64 13.69 7.50 -3.42
CA GLU A 64 14.34 8.82 -3.41
C GLU A 64 14.96 9.18 -4.78
N SER A 65 15.63 8.24 -5.43
CA SER A 65 16.21 8.48 -6.75
C SER A 65 15.15 8.71 -7.84
N SER A 66 14.03 7.99 -7.75
CA SER A 66 12.91 8.12 -8.69
C SER A 66 12.14 9.43 -8.51
N VAL A 67 12.02 9.92 -7.26
CA VAL A 67 11.39 11.22 -6.95
C VAL A 67 12.30 12.39 -7.30
N ARG A 68 13.62 12.16 -7.49
CA ARG A 68 14.56 13.21 -7.95
C ARG A 68 14.19 13.85 -9.28
N THR A 69 13.45 13.18 -10.11
CA THR A 69 13.00 13.65 -11.43
C THR A 69 11.67 14.40 -11.41
N SER A 70 10.88 14.33 -10.36
CA SER A 70 9.59 15.02 -10.23
C SER A 70 9.69 16.26 -9.32
N LEU A 71 8.83 17.24 -9.54
CA LEU A 71 8.84 18.60 -8.97
C LEU A 71 8.89 18.70 -7.42
N ASP A 72 8.74 17.60 -6.68
CA ASP A 72 8.48 17.63 -5.24
C ASP A 72 9.56 17.02 -4.34
N ARG A 73 10.84 17.20 -4.66
CA ARG A 73 11.95 16.70 -3.80
C ARG A 73 11.84 17.14 -2.35
N HIS A 74 11.41 18.37 -2.11
CA HIS A 74 11.44 18.96 -0.77
C HIS A 74 10.36 18.38 0.13
N TRP A 75 9.14 18.27 -0.40
CA TRP A 75 8.00 17.72 0.35
C TRP A 75 8.14 16.22 0.61
N PHE A 76 8.61 15.48 -0.40
CA PHE A 76 8.83 14.05 -0.25
C PHE A 76 9.91 13.74 0.79
N ARG A 77 11.06 14.46 0.76
CA ARG A 77 12.10 14.30 1.79
C ARG A 77 11.60 14.64 3.18
N ARG A 78 10.82 15.71 3.33
CA ARG A 78 10.20 16.01 4.61
C ARG A 78 9.26 14.91 5.05
N ALA A 79 8.37 14.44 4.18
CA ALA A 79 7.43 13.39 4.52
C ALA A 79 8.14 12.07 4.87
N THR A 80 9.19 11.68 4.12
CA THR A 80 10.00 10.49 4.46
C THR A 80 10.74 10.66 5.77
N SER A 81 11.32 11.83 6.06
CA SER A 81 11.99 12.09 7.33
C SER A 81 11.02 12.10 8.52
N TYR A 82 9.82 12.63 8.35
CA TYR A 82 8.78 12.54 9.39
C TYR A 82 8.30 11.10 9.57
N CYS A 83 8.10 10.36 8.50
CA CYS A 83 7.67 8.96 8.55
C CYS A 83 8.74 8.10 9.23
N SER A 84 10.03 8.26 8.90
CA SER A 84 11.12 7.56 9.59
C SER A 84 11.19 7.93 11.06
N ALA A 85 11.20 9.22 11.39
CA ALA A 85 11.27 9.68 12.77
C ALA A 85 10.08 9.17 13.61
N LEU A 86 8.89 9.13 13.03
CA LEU A 86 7.69 8.64 13.70
C LEU A 86 7.72 7.11 13.88
N THR A 87 8.16 6.38 12.85
CA THR A 87 8.32 4.93 12.90
C THR A 87 9.40 4.55 13.91
N ASP A 88 10.53 5.24 13.91
CA ASP A 88 11.63 5.01 14.85
C ASP A 88 11.20 5.34 16.29
N ARG A 89 10.48 6.42 16.53
CA ARG A 89 9.96 6.75 17.87
C ARG A 89 8.98 5.70 18.39
N LEU A 90 8.16 5.13 17.53
CA LEU A 90 7.17 4.12 17.91
C LEU A 90 7.80 2.74 18.10
N LEU A 91 8.75 2.37 17.25
CA LEU A 91 9.29 1.03 17.19
C LEU A 91 10.58 0.86 18.00
N ALA A 92 11.43 1.89 18.15
CA ALA A 92 12.69 1.79 18.86
C ALA A 92 12.56 1.22 20.29
N PRO A 93 11.60 1.64 21.14
CA PRO A 93 11.49 1.07 22.48
C PRO A 93 11.10 -0.42 22.45
N ILE A 94 10.29 -0.82 21.46
CA ILE A 94 9.86 -2.21 21.27
C ILE A 94 11.04 -3.05 20.77
N GLU A 95 11.77 -2.55 19.79
CA GLU A 95 12.96 -3.17 19.22
C GLU A 95 14.05 -3.37 20.26
N GLN A 96 14.39 -2.33 21.02
CA GLN A 96 15.37 -2.41 22.12
C GLN A 96 14.97 -3.42 23.18
N TYR A 97 13.69 -3.50 23.54
CA TYR A 97 13.19 -4.50 24.47
C TYR A 97 13.41 -5.94 23.96
N PHE A 98 13.08 -6.21 22.69
CA PHE A 98 13.25 -7.54 22.10
C PHE A 98 14.71 -7.90 21.87
N GLU A 99 15.55 -6.96 21.46
CA GLU A 99 16.99 -7.19 21.36
C GLU A 99 17.65 -7.49 22.72
N ALA A 100 17.29 -6.75 23.75
CA ALA A 100 17.74 -7.02 25.11
C ALA A 100 17.31 -8.42 25.60
N GLN A 101 16.10 -8.86 25.26
CA GLN A 101 15.64 -10.20 25.57
C GLN A 101 16.40 -11.28 24.77
N ARG A 102 16.70 -11.03 23.50
CA ARG A 102 17.49 -11.92 22.64
C ARG A 102 18.88 -12.11 23.22
N GLN A 103 19.58 -11.02 23.57
CA GLN A 103 20.92 -11.08 24.19
C GLN A 103 20.94 -11.84 25.52
N LYS A 104 19.89 -11.71 26.35
CA LYS A 104 19.75 -12.49 27.57
C LYS A 104 19.62 -13.98 27.30
N LEU A 105 18.88 -14.37 26.28
CA LEU A 105 18.69 -15.78 25.89
C LEU A 105 19.97 -16.40 25.31
N GLU A 106 20.75 -15.63 24.54
CA GLU A 106 22.03 -16.08 23.98
C GLU A 106 23.10 -16.31 25.06
N LYS A 107 23.04 -15.56 26.16
CA LYS A 107 23.97 -15.70 27.29
C LYS A 107 23.59 -16.80 28.30
N THR A 108 22.43 -17.43 28.15
CA THR A 108 21.97 -18.47 29.06
C THR A 108 22.69 -19.79 28.76
N PRO A 109 23.39 -20.44 29.76
CA PRO A 109 24.14 -21.67 29.53
C PRO A 109 23.22 -22.82 29.05
N GLN A 110 23.67 -23.56 28.04
CA GLN A 110 22.94 -24.71 27.45
C GLN A 110 22.85 -25.95 28.38
N SER A 111 23.33 -25.88 29.62
CA SER A 111 23.38 -27.01 30.57
C SER A 111 22.06 -27.29 31.28
N MET A 112 20.98 -26.64 30.91
CA MET A 112 19.67 -26.82 31.54
C MET A 112 18.83 -27.95 30.89
N SER A 113 17.84 -28.47 31.65
CA SER A 113 16.95 -29.56 31.23
C SER A 113 16.33 -29.36 29.86
N ALA A 114 16.03 -30.46 29.14
CA ALA A 114 15.47 -30.43 27.78
C ALA A 114 14.23 -29.53 27.63
N VAL A 115 13.40 -29.43 28.67
CA VAL A 115 12.20 -28.59 28.70
C VAL A 115 12.55 -27.09 28.68
N VAL A 116 13.61 -26.70 29.43
CA VAL A 116 14.06 -25.30 29.45
C VAL A 116 14.67 -24.90 28.11
N ASN A 117 15.40 -25.81 27.48
CA ASN A 117 15.97 -25.57 26.14
C ASN A 117 14.86 -25.46 25.08
N ALA A 118 13.80 -26.28 25.12
CA ALA A 118 12.67 -26.18 24.21
C ALA A 118 11.92 -24.86 24.37
N THR A 119 11.65 -24.42 25.60
CA THR A 119 10.99 -23.12 25.87
C THR A 119 11.87 -21.94 25.43
N ALA A 120 13.18 -22.02 25.62
CA ALA A 120 14.12 -20.99 25.14
C ALA A 120 14.14 -20.90 23.60
N GLN A 121 14.12 -22.03 22.89
CA GLN A 121 14.05 -22.06 21.42
C GLN A 121 12.74 -21.45 20.89
N ILE A 122 11.61 -21.79 21.49
CA ILE A 122 10.30 -21.21 21.12
C ILE A 122 10.33 -19.69 21.33
N ARG A 123 10.86 -19.23 22.47
CA ARG A 123 10.97 -17.80 22.79
C ARG A 123 11.89 -17.08 21.82
N GLN A 124 13.03 -17.65 21.48
CA GLN A 124 13.98 -17.09 20.52
C GLN A 124 13.36 -16.99 19.13
N SER A 125 12.66 -18.02 18.67
CA SER A 125 11.94 -18.00 17.40
C SER A 125 10.86 -16.91 17.39
N SER A 126 10.09 -16.78 18.47
CA SER A 126 9.04 -15.76 18.58
C SER A 126 9.61 -14.33 18.53
N ILE A 127 10.73 -14.08 19.23
CA ILE A 127 11.40 -12.78 19.19
C ILE A 127 11.90 -12.46 17.79
N ARG A 128 12.49 -13.43 17.09
CA ARG A 128 12.92 -13.25 15.69
C ARG A 128 11.73 -12.86 14.79
N HIS A 129 10.62 -13.55 14.89
CA HIS A 129 9.43 -13.22 14.08
C HIS A 129 8.87 -11.84 14.38
N LEU A 130 8.94 -11.39 15.63
CA LEU A 130 8.53 -10.04 16.01
C LEU A 130 9.46 -8.96 15.46
N LEU A 131 10.78 -9.17 15.51
CA LEU A 131 11.76 -8.25 14.92
C LEU A 131 11.55 -8.13 13.39
N VAL A 132 11.32 -9.26 12.71
CA VAL A 132 10.97 -9.25 11.28
C VAL A 132 9.68 -8.47 11.03
N ALA A 133 8.65 -8.63 11.87
CA ALA A 133 7.40 -7.89 11.70
C ALA A 133 7.60 -6.37 11.85
N ILE A 134 8.51 -5.93 12.74
CA ILE A 134 8.90 -4.53 12.90
C ILE A 134 9.53 -3.98 11.61
N GLU A 135 10.47 -4.71 11.03
CA GLU A 135 11.11 -4.33 9.77
C GLU A 135 10.12 -4.33 8.58
N VAL A 136 9.22 -5.31 8.53
CA VAL A 136 8.13 -5.33 7.55
C VAL A 136 7.23 -4.10 7.70
N PHE A 137 6.90 -3.71 8.94
CA PHE A 137 6.10 -2.51 9.19
C PHE A 137 6.81 -1.24 8.70
N ARG A 138 8.11 -1.13 8.94
CA ARG A 138 8.94 -0.01 8.46
C ARG A 138 8.91 0.06 6.92
N ALA A 139 9.23 -1.06 6.25
CA ALA A 139 9.20 -1.15 4.79
C ALA A 139 7.82 -0.85 4.20
N TRP A 140 6.77 -1.40 4.79
CA TRP A 140 5.39 -1.22 4.38
C TRP A 140 4.94 0.24 4.52
N SER A 141 5.28 0.91 5.62
CA SER A 141 4.95 2.33 5.85
C SER A 141 5.56 3.22 4.77
N PHE A 142 6.83 3.00 4.40
CA PHE A 142 7.47 3.72 3.30
C PHE A 142 6.84 3.46 1.95
N ARG A 143 6.43 2.22 1.66
CA ARG A 143 5.72 1.88 0.43
C ARG A 143 4.37 2.59 0.35
N MET A 144 3.61 2.61 1.45
CA MET A 144 2.35 3.35 1.52
C MET A 144 2.54 4.83 1.25
N LEU A 145 3.55 5.44 1.89
CA LEU A 145 3.88 6.83 1.68
C LEU A 145 4.25 7.10 0.21
N ALA A 146 5.14 6.29 -0.38
CA ALA A 146 5.54 6.41 -1.78
C ALA A 146 4.36 6.26 -2.74
N PHE A 147 3.46 5.33 -2.47
CA PHE A 147 2.25 5.13 -3.27
C PHE A 147 1.32 6.35 -3.22
N LEU A 148 1.11 6.94 -2.04
CA LEU A 148 0.31 8.15 -1.87
C LEU A 148 0.91 9.34 -2.64
N PHE A 149 2.22 9.54 -2.55
CA PHE A 149 2.90 10.57 -3.35
C PHE A 149 2.83 10.28 -4.85
N GLY A 150 2.85 9.01 -5.23
CA GLY A 150 2.68 8.58 -6.61
C GLY A 150 1.34 8.99 -7.22
N ILE A 151 0.27 9.10 -6.42
CA ILE A 151 -1.04 9.57 -6.89
C ILE A 151 -0.94 10.99 -7.47
N VAL A 152 -0.15 11.85 -6.86
CA VAL A 152 0.07 13.22 -7.40
C VAL A 152 0.75 13.16 -8.76
N SER A 153 1.69 12.23 -8.94
CA SER A 153 2.44 12.07 -10.21
C SER A 153 1.58 11.57 -11.37
N ILE A 154 0.44 10.92 -11.10
CA ILE A 154 -0.48 10.48 -12.16
C ILE A 154 -1.49 11.55 -12.58
N SER A 155 -1.54 12.69 -11.89
CA SER A 155 -2.48 13.78 -12.20
C SER A 155 -2.47 14.25 -13.66
N PRO A 156 -1.32 14.34 -14.38
CA PRO A 156 -1.33 14.70 -15.79
C PRO A 156 -2.07 13.67 -16.67
N LEU A 157 -1.92 12.38 -16.38
CA LEU A 157 -2.65 11.32 -17.12
C LEU A 157 -4.15 11.39 -16.88
N LEU A 158 -4.57 11.73 -15.65
CA LEU A 158 -5.97 11.94 -15.34
C LEU A 158 -6.53 13.16 -16.06
N LEU A 159 -5.77 14.27 -16.13
CA LEU A 159 -6.15 15.47 -16.87
C LEU A 159 -6.32 15.19 -18.37
N VAL A 160 -5.40 14.45 -18.97
CA VAL A 160 -5.53 14.02 -20.38
C VAL A 160 -6.80 13.20 -20.57
N GLY A 161 -7.02 12.19 -19.74
CA GLY A 161 -8.23 11.36 -19.79
C GLY A 161 -9.53 12.19 -19.63
N LEU A 162 -9.51 13.20 -18.74
CA LEU A 162 -10.63 14.10 -18.54
C LEU A 162 -10.89 14.98 -19.77
N ILE A 163 -9.85 15.64 -20.29
CA ILE A 163 -9.97 16.54 -21.46
C ILE A 163 -10.46 15.75 -22.68
N ASP A 164 -9.80 14.63 -23.01
CA ASP A 164 -10.20 13.80 -24.12
C ASP A 164 -11.63 13.25 -23.98
N GLY A 165 -12.00 12.88 -22.74
CA GLY A 165 -13.37 12.46 -22.42
C GLY A 165 -14.40 13.55 -22.67
N LEU A 166 -14.10 14.81 -22.29
CA LEU A 166 -14.97 15.96 -22.54
C LEU A 166 -15.08 16.26 -24.04
N VAL A 167 -13.95 16.29 -24.76
CA VAL A 167 -13.95 16.49 -26.21
C VAL A 167 -14.77 15.41 -26.91
N ARG A 168 -14.57 14.14 -26.58
CA ARG A 168 -15.31 13.01 -27.14
C ARG A 168 -16.81 13.11 -26.85
N ARG A 169 -17.17 13.57 -25.66
CA ARG A 169 -18.56 13.82 -25.28
C ARG A 169 -19.19 14.91 -26.13
N GLU A 170 -18.49 16.04 -26.35
CA GLU A 170 -19.00 17.12 -27.20
C GLU A 170 -19.14 16.69 -28.65
N VAL A 171 -18.12 16.05 -29.24
CA VAL A 171 -18.19 15.50 -30.60
C VAL A 171 -19.40 14.56 -30.78
N ARG A 172 -19.63 13.69 -29.80
CA ARG A 172 -20.77 12.76 -29.84
C ARG A 172 -22.12 13.50 -29.75
N ARG A 173 -22.17 14.59 -28.98
CA ARG A 173 -23.37 15.41 -28.83
C ARG A 173 -23.83 16.01 -30.17
N TRP A 174 -22.86 16.41 -30.99
CA TRP A 174 -23.13 16.92 -32.36
C TRP A 174 -23.39 15.81 -33.38
N GLY A 175 -22.79 14.64 -33.22
CA GLY A 175 -22.88 13.53 -34.17
C GLY A 175 -24.01 12.54 -33.91
N GLY A 176 -24.87 12.74 -32.92
CA GLY A 176 -26.02 11.85 -32.65
C GLY A 176 -25.65 10.42 -32.23
N GLY A 177 -24.45 10.23 -31.66
CA GLY A 177 -23.93 8.91 -31.29
C GLY A 177 -24.70 8.21 -30.18
N ARG A 178 -24.76 6.85 -30.25
CA ARG A 178 -25.41 6.02 -29.22
C ARG A 178 -24.76 6.13 -27.87
N GLU A 179 -25.55 6.25 -26.82
CA GLU A 179 -25.07 6.28 -25.42
C GLU A 179 -24.99 4.85 -24.86
N SER A 180 -23.86 4.51 -24.26
CA SER A 180 -23.63 3.21 -23.61
C SER A 180 -23.63 3.37 -22.09
N ALA A 181 -24.79 3.11 -21.46
CA ALA A 181 -24.91 3.14 -20.00
C ALA A 181 -24.02 2.07 -19.31
N TRP A 182 -23.78 0.96 -20.01
CA TRP A 182 -22.93 -0.11 -19.49
C TRP A 182 -21.46 0.34 -19.34
N LEU A 183 -20.92 0.99 -20.37
CA LEU A 183 -19.55 1.50 -20.35
C LEU A 183 -19.34 2.53 -19.23
N PHE A 184 -20.31 3.44 -19.05
CA PHE A 184 -20.26 4.39 -17.95
C PHE A 184 -20.23 3.70 -16.59
N THR A 185 -21.12 2.74 -16.38
CA THR A 185 -21.22 2.01 -15.11
C THR A 185 -19.96 1.18 -14.86
N PHE A 186 -19.42 0.54 -15.88
CA PHE A 186 -18.17 -0.22 -15.80
C PHE A 186 -16.99 0.69 -15.46
N ALA A 187 -16.80 1.76 -16.21
CA ALA A 187 -15.67 2.69 -16.03
C ALA A 187 -15.70 3.36 -14.63
N SER A 188 -16.88 3.86 -14.21
CA SER A 188 -17.00 4.50 -12.90
C SER A 188 -16.81 3.55 -11.73
N LYS A 189 -17.26 2.30 -11.87
CA LYS A 189 -17.11 1.28 -10.82
C LYS A 189 -15.72 0.64 -10.81
N SER A 190 -14.94 0.70 -11.89
CA SER A 190 -13.59 0.09 -11.96
C SER A 190 -12.52 0.90 -11.25
N LEU A 191 -12.72 2.19 -11.00
CA LEU A 191 -11.71 3.07 -10.39
C LEU A 191 -11.26 2.58 -9.00
N PHE A 192 -12.21 2.27 -8.12
CA PHE A 192 -11.90 1.85 -6.76
C PHE A 192 -11.26 0.44 -6.69
N PRO A 193 -11.78 -0.60 -7.35
CA PRO A 193 -11.13 -1.90 -7.39
C PRO A 193 -9.72 -1.85 -7.99
N THR A 194 -9.52 -1.04 -9.03
CA THR A 194 -8.19 -0.85 -9.64
C THR A 194 -7.22 -0.23 -8.64
N PHE A 195 -7.65 0.78 -7.88
CA PHE A 195 -6.84 1.36 -6.81
C PHE A 195 -6.41 0.31 -5.77
N ILE A 196 -7.37 -0.47 -5.26
CA ILE A 196 -7.11 -1.54 -4.29
C ILE A 196 -6.15 -2.59 -4.86
N LEU A 197 -6.33 -2.97 -6.13
CA LEU A 197 -5.48 -3.95 -6.80
C LEU A 197 -4.03 -3.46 -6.87
N PHE A 198 -3.79 -2.26 -7.37
CA PHE A 198 -2.43 -1.71 -7.49
C PHE A 198 -1.78 -1.46 -6.13
N LEU A 199 -2.55 -0.95 -5.15
CA LEU A 199 -2.08 -0.77 -3.78
C LEU A 199 -1.71 -2.12 -3.14
N GLY A 200 -2.57 -3.13 -3.31
CA GLY A 200 -2.31 -4.48 -2.81
C GLY A 200 -1.07 -5.10 -3.44
N ILE A 201 -0.94 -5.06 -4.77
CA ILE A 201 0.25 -5.56 -5.47
C ILE A 201 1.51 -4.86 -4.95
N TYR A 202 1.50 -3.52 -4.86
CA TYR A 202 2.67 -2.77 -4.42
C TYR A 202 3.04 -3.01 -2.95
N ALA A 203 2.03 -3.14 -2.09
CA ALA A 203 2.22 -3.38 -0.66
C ALA A 203 2.72 -4.79 -0.34
N LEU A 204 2.18 -5.80 -1.06
CA LEU A 204 2.44 -7.21 -0.78
C LEU A 204 3.66 -7.77 -1.49
N TRP A 205 4.14 -7.10 -2.55
CA TRP A 205 5.22 -7.64 -3.37
C TRP A 205 6.55 -7.66 -2.60
N PRO A 206 7.17 -8.84 -2.42
CA PRO A 206 8.37 -8.97 -1.58
C PRO A 206 9.63 -8.38 -2.23
N TRP A 207 9.63 -8.17 -3.55
CA TRP A 207 10.76 -7.55 -4.24
C TRP A 207 10.57 -6.04 -4.41
N SER A 208 11.68 -5.31 -4.56
CA SER A 208 11.66 -3.87 -4.80
C SER A 208 11.17 -3.53 -6.22
N ILE A 209 9.86 -3.45 -6.42
CA ILE A 209 9.29 -2.91 -7.65
C ILE A 209 9.39 -1.39 -7.61
N SER A 210 9.80 -0.79 -8.73
CA SER A 210 9.80 0.67 -8.86
C SER A 210 8.36 1.19 -8.78
N PHE A 211 8.12 2.11 -7.84
CA PHE A 211 6.79 2.72 -7.65
C PHE A 211 6.35 3.50 -8.91
N VAL A 212 7.31 3.96 -9.72
CA VAL A 212 7.03 4.70 -10.97
C VAL A 212 6.26 3.83 -11.96
N TRP A 213 6.65 2.56 -12.13
CA TRP A 213 5.96 1.64 -13.02
C TRP A 213 4.55 1.31 -12.52
N ILE A 214 4.40 1.04 -11.23
CA ILE A 214 3.10 0.72 -10.64
C ILE A 214 2.15 1.91 -10.74
N ASN A 215 2.60 3.09 -10.35
CA ASN A 215 1.80 4.30 -10.44
C ASN A 215 1.54 4.71 -11.90
N GLY A 216 2.51 4.54 -12.80
CA GLY A 216 2.34 4.79 -14.23
C GLY A 216 1.23 3.92 -14.84
N LEU A 217 1.29 2.60 -14.58
CA LEU A 217 0.24 1.66 -15.02
C LEU A 217 -1.13 2.00 -14.42
N MET A 218 -1.17 2.29 -13.12
CA MET A 218 -2.41 2.73 -12.45
C MET A 218 -2.94 4.01 -13.09
N GLY A 219 -2.06 4.98 -13.37
CA GLY A 219 -2.42 6.25 -14.00
C GLY A 219 -3.02 6.07 -15.39
N VAL A 220 -2.46 5.17 -16.20
CA VAL A 220 -3.03 4.80 -17.51
C VAL A 220 -4.40 4.15 -17.35
N CYS A 221 -4.54 3.17 -16.46
CA CYS A 221 -5.82 2.52 -16.21
C CYS A 221 -6.89 3.52 -15.74
N TRP A 222 -6.52 4.43 -14.85
CA TRP A 222 -7.43 5.46 -14.35
C TRP A 222 -7.72 6.54 -15.39
N GLY A 223 -6.73 6.95 -16.18
CA GLY A 223 -6.93 7.89 -17.30
C GLY A 223 -7.94 7.34 -18.31
N VAL A 224 -7.78 6.08 -18.70
CA VAL A 224 -8.72 5.39 -19.61
C VAL A 224 -10.10 5.24 -18.97
N ALA A 225 -10.19 4.84 -17.70
CA ALA A 225 -11.46 4.72 -17.01
C ALA A 225 -12.19 6.08 -16.90
N LEU A 226 -11.45 7.14 -16.59
CA LEU A 226 -11.98 8.51 -16.51
C LEU A 226 -12.45 9.00 -17.89
N PHE A 227 -11.63 8.77 -18.94
CA PHE A 227 -12.01 9.05 -20.31
C PHE A 227 -13.33 8.35 -20.69
N LEU A 228 -13.44 7.04 -20.46
CA LEU A 228 -14.64 6.28 -20.76
C LEU A 228 -15.85 6.76 -19.95
N ALA A 229 -15.66 7.02 -18.65
CA ALA A 229 -16.73 7.51 -17.80
C ALA A 229 -17.29 8.86 -18.30
N ILE A 230 -16.42 9.81 -18.63
CA ILE A 230 -16.82 11.14 -19.09
C ILE A 230 -17.39 11.09 -20.52
N ALA A 231 -16.71 10.35 -21.41
CA ALA A 231 -17.15 10.21 -22.78
C ALA A 231 -18.53 9.55 -22.89
N THR A 232 -18.91 8.67 -21.95
CA THR A 232 -20.22 7.97 -21.96
C THR A 232 -21.23 8.54 -20.98
N PHE A 233 -20.91 9.63 -20.28
CA PHE A 233 -21.78 10.25 -19.29
C PHE A 233 -23.11 10.72 -19.92
N LYS A 234 -24.23 10.29 -19.34
CA LYS A 234 -25.57 10.71 -19.75
C LYS A 234 -25.92 12.09 -19.21
N LYS A 235 -26.55 12.92 -20.05
CA LYS A 235 -27.01 14.27 -19.67
C LYS A 235 -28.27 14.24 -18.79
N TYR A 236 -28.96 13.11 -18.72
CA TYR A 236 -30.24 12.99 -18.00
C TYR A 236 -30.02 12.23 -16.68
N LEU A 237 -29.80 12.95 -15.65
CA LEU A 237 -30.17 12.65 -14.29
C LEU A 237 -31.16 13.67 -13.84
#